data_6db67c2c1b4d7b19f80d8e0c9056a757
#
_entry.id   6db67c2c1b4d7b19f80d8e0c9056a757
#
_cell.length_a   1.000
_cell.length_b   1.000
_cell.length_c   1.000
_cell.angle_alpha   90.00
_cell.angle_beta   90.00
_cell.angle_gamma   90.00
#
_symmetry.space_group_name_H-M   'P 1'
#
loop_
_entity.id
_entity.type
_entity.pdbx_description
1 polymer ?
#
loop_
_entity_poly.entity_id
_entity_poly.type
_entity_poly.pdbx_seq_one_letter_code
_entity_poly.pdbx_strand_id
1 'polypeptide(L)'
;MVFGKVRIHPLYKTKLIEISQILLSLLILSINMNGPDFFRTKEMFFFLFVIVSLPFGDYRRIFDFLLIFSILLLTDVMNLIIPGSDLTFIEAIKNSLGMIYLFILVYNKNEYKHTILKSYLFSAVCVALFICTIWIICTFSRAAKELLVAYFSAMKNDKTAFVLKISMKKILKWWVLGVYYGTAPCMIPALGYCLIYGIKNQKNKFLLVEILLTAALIMSGTRANIMTAILLDAFYFGFWLIRKKQYTLAIFLIIIVAGLGVILAFLFLTTVDASLNVKTLHKISYEREFVSDYGRFLFYGWGAGSTFYSEGFKAYTGLTELSHLETVRRYGLIHTIMIFIFIWLKPILAIISNEKSLLKYFYIILLLSYIFVACTNPFLLGSIGFCALLFMSTFFERGFL
;
A
#
# COMPACT_ATOMS: atom_id res chain seq x y z
N MET A 1 -23.06 -7.05 -25.66
CA MET A 1 -22.22 -8.22 -26.02
C MET A 1 -22.35 -9.26 -24.90
N VAL A 2 -23.05 -10.35 -25.16
CA VAL A 2 -23.16 -11.47 -24.24
C VAL A 2 -21.97 -12.39 -24.50
N PHE A 3 -20.88 -12.23 -23.74
CA PHE A 3 -19.84 -13.24 -23.73
C PHE A 3 -20.45 -14.50 -23.14
N GLY A 4 -20.61 -15.53 -23.97
CA GLY A 4 -21.19 -16.81 -23.61
C GLY A 4 -20.53 -17.35 -22.32
N LYS A 5 -21.35 -17.80 -21.37
CA LYS A 5 -20.86 -18.49 -20.15
C LYS A 5 -20.10 -19.75 -20.61
N VAL A 6 -18.80 -19.68 -20.67
CA VAL A 6 -17.97 -20.88 -20.86
C VAL A 6 -18.25 -21.79 -19.68
N ARG A 7 -18.93 -22.91 -19.92
CA ARG A 7 -19.16 -23.95 -18.90
C ARG A 7 -17.87 -24.72 -18.70
N ILE A 8 -17.08 -24.33 -17.70
CA ILE A 8 -15.89 -25.05 -17.30
C ILE A 8 -16.30 -26.23 -16.42
N HIS A 9 -15.76 -27.41 -16.69
CA HIS A 9 -15.99 -28.58 -15.84
C HIS A 9 -15.54 -28.27 -14.39
N PRO A 10 -16.32 -28.64 -13.34
CA PRO A 10 -16.06 -28.26 -11.96
C PRO A 10 -14.63 -28.56 -11.48
N LEU A 11 -14.07 -29.69 -11.87
CA LEU A 11 -12.70 -30.11 -11.52
C LEU A 11 -11.64 -29.13 -12.06
N TYR A 12 -11.77 -28.71 -13.31
CA TYR A 12 -10.85 -27.74 -13.92
C TYR A 12 -11.02 -26.35 -13.31
N LYS A 13 -12.25 -25.99 -12.95
CA LYS A 13 -12.54 -24.73 -12.27
C LYS A 13 -11.76 -24.62 -10.96
N THR A 14 -11.80 -25.65 -10.11
CA THR A 14 -11.08 -25.65 -8.83
C THR A 14 -9.57 -25.51 -9.03
N LYS A 15 -8.99 -26.29 -9.95
CA LYS A 15 -7.55 -26.22 -10.28
C LYS A 15 -7.14 -24.83 -10.79
N LEU A 16 -7.95 -24.21 -11.66
CA LEU A 16 -7.67 -22.87 -12.17
C LEU A 16 -7.71 -21.80 -11.05
N ILE A 17 -8.62 -21.92 -10.09
CA ILE A 17 -8.69 -21.05 -8.92
C ILE A 17 -7.44 -21.20 -8.05
N GLU A 18 -6.98 -22.43 -7.80
CA GLU A 18 -5.75 -22.69 -7.05
C GLU A 18 -4.52 -22.10 -7.74
N ILE A 19 -4.38 -22.33 -9.06
CA ILE A 19 -3.29 -21.74 -9.86
C ILE A 19 -3.35 -20.22 -9.78
N SER A 20 -4.52 -19.62 -9.93
CA SER A 20 -4.71 -18.16 -9.81
C SER A 20 -4.29 -17.65 -8.43
N GLN A 21 -4.57 -18.40 -7.36
CA GLN A 21 -4.16 -18.04 -6.00
C GLN A 21 -2.64 -18.04 -5.86
N ILE A 22 -1.96 -19.04 -6.40
CA ILE A 22 -0.50 -19.13 -6.40
C ILE A 22 0.10 -17.97 -7.20
N LEU A 23 -0.38 -17.74 -8.41
CA LEU A 23 0.11 -16.67 -9.28
C LEU A 23 -0.07 -15.30 -8.67
N LEU A 24 -1.22 -15.03 -8.03
CA LEU A 24 -1.46 -13.76 -7.35
C LEU A 24 -0.57 -13.60 -6.13
N SER A 25 -0.30 -14.67 -5.37
CA SER A 25 0.64 -14.65 -4.25
C SER A 25 2.06 -14.34 -4.71
N LEU A 26 2.52 -14.99 -5.78
CA LEU A 26 3.83 -14.74 -6.39
C LEU A 26 3.93 -13.32 -6.96
N LEU A 27 2.86 -12.82 -7.58
CA LEU A 27 2.77 -11.44 -8.03
C LEU A 27 3.01 -10.47 -6.88
N ILE A 28 2.27 -10.59 -5.77
CA ILE A 28 2.37 -9.69 -4.63
C ILE A 28 3.78 -9.75 -4.00
N LEU A 29 4.34 -10.94 -3.87
CA LEU A 29 5.70 -11.12 -3.34
C LEU A 29 6.77 -10.53 -4.26
N SER A 30 6.58 -10.62 -5.59
CA SER A 30 7.54 -10.13 -6.59
C SER A 30 7.48 -8.61 -6.81
N ILE A 31 6.48 -7.90 -6.27
CA ILE A 31 6.34 -6.45 -6.47
C ILE A 31 7.58 -5.67 -6.04
N ASN A 32 8.30 -6.15 -5.05
CA ASN A 32 9.55 -5.50 -4.57
C ASN A 32 10.82 -5.97 -5.25
N MET A 33 10.72 -6.95 -6.13
CA MET A 33 11.86 -7.36 -6.94
C MET A 33 12.02 -6.38 -8.09
N ASN A 34 12.57 -5.19 -7.82
CA ASN A 34 12.85 -4.17 -8.81
C ASN A 34 14.28 -4.29 -9.30
N GLY A 35 14.51 -4.98 -10.36
CA GLY A 35 15.75 -4.88 -11.12
C GLY A 35 15.41 -4.61 -12.57
N PRO A 36 16.13 -3.72 -13.28
CA PRO A 36 15.97 -3.57 -14.71
C PRO A 36 16.21 -4.89 -15.46
N ASP A 37 16.96 -5.79 -14.86
CA ASP A 37 17.41 -7.05 -15.45
C ASP A 37 16.74 -8.28 -14.85
N PHE A 38 16.02 -8.14 -13.74
CA PHE A 38 15.25 -9.24 -13.18
C PHE A 38 13.93 -9.37 -13.94
N PHE A 39 13.97 -10.01 -15.10
CA PHE A 39 12.88 -10.60 -15.90
C PHE A 39 11.48 -10.07 -15.60
N ARG A 40 11.27 -8.79 -15.37
CA ARG A 40 9.92 -8.25 -15.13
C ARG A 40 8.97 -9.29 -14.49
N THR A 41 9.45 -9.99 -13.47
CA THR A 41 8.77 -11.16 -12.89
C THR A 41 7.37 -10.83 -12.40
N LYS A 42 7.15 -9.62 -11.89
CA LYS A 42 5.83 -9.16 -11.49
C LYS A 42 4.87 -9.03 -12.67
N GLU A 43 5.34 -8.52 -13.82
CA GLU A 43 4.55 -8.41 -15.04
C GLU A 43 4.24 -9.80 -15.61
N MET A 44 5.20 -10.71 -15.58
CA MET A 44 4.99 -12.10 -16.01
C MET A 44 3.91 -12.78 -15.15
N PHE A 45 4.02 -12.71 -13.83
CA PHE A 45 3.01 -13.27 -12.93
C PHE A 45 1.65 -12.59 -13.09
N PHE A 46 1.62 -11.30 -13.37
CA PHE A 46 0.39 -10.59 -13.66
C PHE A 46 -0.28 -11.11 -14.93
N PHE A 47 0.44 -11.20 -16.05
CA PHE A 47 -0.12 -11.72 -17.28
C PHE A 47 -0.59 -13.16 -17.18
N LEU A 48 0.19 -14.03 -16.52
CA LEU A 48 -0.22 -15.41 -16.27
C LEU A 48 -1.49 -15.47 -15.39
N PHE A 49 -1.55 -14.64 -14.35
CA PHE A 49 -2.75 -14.52 -13.51
C PHE A 49 -3.97 -14.08 -14.33
N VAL A 50 -3.82 -13.05 -15.17
CA VAL A 50 -4.91 -12.56 -16.02
C VAL A 50 -5.40 -13.68 -16.95
N ILE A 51 -4.51 -14.37 -17.65
CA ILE A 51 -4.87 -15.46 -18.58
C ILE A 51 -5.64 -16.55 -17.85
N VAL A 52 -5.15 -17.03 -16.72
CA VAL A 52 -5.77 -18.12 -15.95
C VAL A 52 -7.10 -17.69 -15.37
N SER A 53 -7.25 -16.43 -15.00
CA SER A 53 -8.44 -15.90 -14.33
C SER A 53 -9.49 -15.32 -15.29
N LEU A 54 -9.17 -15.11 -16.58
CA LEU A 54 -10.09 -14.59 -17.60
C LEU A 54 -11.50 -15.22 -17.56
N PRO A 55 -11.67 -16.55 -17.45
CA PRO A 55 -13.00 -17.18 -17.46
C PRO A 55 -13.88 -16.77 -16.26
N PHE A 56 -13.30 -16.19 -15.23
CA PHE A 56 -13.98 -15.85 -13.97
C PHE A 56 -14.22 -14.35 -13.83
N GLY A 57 -13.83 -13.52 -14.80
CA GLY A 57 -13.96 -12.08 -14.74
C GLY A 57 -15.41 -11.60 -14.64
N ASP A 58 -15.65 -10.56 -13.85
CA ASP A 58 -16.87 -9.76 -13.89
C ASP A 58 -16.60 -8.45 -14.64
N TYR A 59 -16.92 -8.46 -15.91
CA TYR A 59 -16.61 -7.37 -16.83
C TYR A 59 -17.47 -6.12 -16.62
N ARG A 60 -18.42 -6.13 -15.65
CA ARG A 60 -19.24 -4.96 -15.33
C ARG A 60 -18.40 -3.80 -14.78
N ARG A 61 -17.26 -4.10 -14.18
CA ARG A 61 -16.35 -3.09 -13.62
C ARG A 61 -15.25 -2.63 -14.58
N ILE A 62 -15.22 -3.18 -15.79
CA ILE A 62 -14.22 -2.79 -16.78
C ILE A 62 -14.29 -1.29 -17.06
N PHE A 63 -15.48 -0.71 -16.96
CA PHE A 63 -15.69 0.72 -17.17
C PHE A 63 -14.99 1.57 -16.10
N ASP A 64 -15.12 1.21 -14.83
CA ASP A 64 -14.44 1.91 -13.72
C ASP A 64 -12.91 1.84 -13.90
N PHE A 65 -12.40 0.67 -14.30
CA PHE A 65 -10.98 0.51 -14.62
C PHE A 65 -10.55 1.37 -15.81
N LEU A 66 -11.28 1.29 -16.92
CA LEU A 66 -10.95 2.04 -18.13
C LEU A 66 -11.01 3.55 -17.90
N LEU A 67 -11.94 4.03 -17.08
CA LEU A 67 -12.03 5.44 -16.72
C LEU A 67 -10.78 5.91 -15.98
N ILE A 68 -10.38 5.22 -14.92
CA ILE A 68 -9.18 5.58 -14.16
C ILE A 68 -7.93 5.47 -15.04
N PHE A 69 -7.79 4.38 -15.77
CA PHE A 69 -6.65 4.17 -16.68
C PHE A 69 -6.58 5.24 -17.76
N SER A 70 -7.73 5.63 -18.32
CA SER A 70 -7.78 6.67 -19.36
C SER A 70 -7.37 8.04 -18.83
N ILE A 71 -7.79 8.41 -17.60
CA ILE A 71 -7.38 9.67 -16.97
C ILE A 71 -5.85 9.72 -16.82
N LEU A 72 -5.27 8.64 -16.36
CA LEU A 72 -3.85 8.58 -16.08
C LEU A 72 -3.01 8.51 -17.38
N LEU A 73 -3.47 7.75 -18.37
CA LEU A 73 -2.84 7.71 -19.68
C LEU A 73 -2.95 9.06 -20.40
N LEU A 74 -4.10 9.72 -20.30
CA LEU A 74 -4.31 11.03 -20.92
C LEU A 74 -3.33 12.08 -20.38
N THR A 75 -3.09 12.10 -19.06
CA THR A 75 -2.13 13.03 -18.47
C THR A 75 -0.71 12.78 -18.97
N ASP A 76 -0.30 11.52 -19.10
CA ASP A 76 1.02 11.17 -19.63
C ASP A 76 1.15 11.54 -21.12
N VAL A 77 0.10 11.29 -21.93
CA VAL A 77 0.07 11.67 -23.36
C VAL A 77 0.13 13.19 -23.53
N MET A 78 -0.65 13.94 -22.74
CA MET A 78 -0.61 15.41 -22.77
C MET A 78 0.79 15.94 -22.46
N ASN A 79 1.48 15.36 -21.50
CA ASN A 79 2.83 15.76 -21.15
C ASN A 79 3.88 15.39 -22.21
N LEU A 80 3.64 14.38 -23.06
CA LEU A 80 4.51 14.07 -24.20
C LEU A 80 4.38 15.10 -25.32
N ILE A 81 3.21 15.71 -25.46
CA ILE A 81 2.92 16.68 -26.53
C ILE A 81 3.39 18.09 -26.14
N ILE A 82 3.44 18.41 -24.84
CA ILE A 82 3.79 19.75 -24.35
C ILE A 82 5.29 19.98 -24.51
N PRO A 83 5.72 21.09 -25.14
CA PRO A 83 7.13 21.44 -25.29
C PRO A 83 7.83 21.58 -23.91
N GLY A 84 9.08 21.10 -23.81
CA GLY A 84 9.86 21.14 -22.58
C GLY A 84 9.53 20.06 -21.54
N SER A 85 8.82 19.03 -21.94
CA SER A 85 8.66 17.84 -21.10
C SER A 85 9.88 16.94 -21.22
N ASP A 86 10.46 16.53 -20.07
CA ASP A 86 11.55 15.54 -20.00
C ASP A 86 11.03 14.10 -20.08
N LEU A 87 9.72 13.92 -20.24
CA LEU A 87 9.08 12.60 -20.24
C LEU A 87 9.28 11.91 -21.60
N THR A 88 9.87 10.73 -21.58
CA THR A 88 9.94 9.86 -22.75
C THR A 88 8.69 8.98 -22.87
N PHE A 89 8.32 8.60 -24.13
CA PHE A 89 7.20 7.70 -24.38
C PHE A 89 7.35 6.36 -23.64
N ILE A 90 8.57 5.83 -23.56
CA ILE A 90 8.86 4.59 -22.85
C ILE A 90 8.64 4.73 -21.34
N GLU A 91 9.02 5.86 -20.76
CA GLU A 91 8.82 6.13 -19.33
C GLU A 91 7.36 6.34 -18.98
N ALA A 92 6.61 7.06 -19.81
CA ALA A 92 5.16 7.21 -19.69
C ALA A 92 4.47 5.84 -19.65
N ILE A 93 4.75 4.97 -20.62
CA ILE A 93 4.20 3.61 -20.68
C ILE A 93 4.60 2.80 -19.45
N LYS A 94 5.88 2.78 -19.05
CA LYS A 94 6.36 2.02 -17.89
C LYS A 94 5.63 2.44 -16.61
N ASN A 95 5.41 3.72 -16.43
CA ASN A 95 4.79 4.25 -15.21
C ASN A 95 3.27 4.01 -15.20
N SER A 96 2.62 4.09 -16.35
CA SER A 96 1.19 3.78 -16.52
C SER A 96 0.90 2.28 -16.37
N LEU A 97 1.85 1.40 -16.74
CA LEU A 97 1.70 -0.05 -16.57
C LEU A 97 1.51 -0.50 -15.12
N GLY A 98 2.02 0.27 -14.14
CA GLY A 98 1.76 -0.01 -12.71
C GLY A 98 0.27 -0.06 -12.38
N MET A 99 -0.56 0.63 -13.14
CA MET A 99 -2.01 0.71 -12.94
C MET A 99 -2.79 -0.47 -13.53
N ILE A 100 -2.16 -1.27 -14.37
CA ILE A 100 -2.78 -2.51 -14.89
C ILE A 100 -3.21 -3.43 -13.73
N TYR A 101 -2.57 -3.34 -12.57
CA TYR A 101 -3.01 -4.07 -11.38
C TYR A 101 -4.44 -3.74 -10.94
N LEU A 102 -4.97 -2.57 -11.28
CA LEU A 102 -6.39 -2.25 -11.10
C LEU A 102 -7.30 -3.13 -11.95
N PHE A 103 -6.79 -3.72 -13.04
CA PHE A 103 -7.55 -4.66 -13.85
C PHE A 103 -8.04 -5.86 -13.03
N ILE A 104 -7.34 -6.20 -11.95
CA ILE A 104 -7.77 -7.24 -11.00
C ILE A 104 -9.12 -6.89 -10.36
N LEU A 105 -9.51 -5.61 -10.28
CA LEU A 105 -10.85 -5.20 -9.81
C LEU A 105 -11.98 -5.77 -10.67
N VAL A 106 -11.71 -6.10 -11.94
CA VAL A 106 -12.66 -6.73 -12.85
C VAL A 106 -13.03 -8.15 -12.38
N TYR A 107 -12.19 -8.77 -11.57
CA TYR A 107 -12.37 -10.15 -11.10
C TYR A 107 -13.14 -10.26 -9.78
N ASN A 108 -13.97 -9.31 -9.46
CA ASN A 108 -14.65 -9.21 -8.15
C ASN A 108 -15.89 -10.11 -8.01
N LYS A 109 -15.90 -11.31 -8.62
CA LYS A 109 -16.90 -12.35 -8.32
C LYS A 109 -16.63 -12.99 -6.95
N ASN A 110 -17.68 -13.41 -6.26
CA ASN A 110 -17.59 -13.97 -4.91
C ASN A 110 -16.55 -15.10 -4.78
N GLU A 111 -16.43 -15.95 -5.79
CA GLU A 111 -15.45 -17.05 -5.82
C GLU A 111 -14.01 -16.52 -5.85
N TYR A 112 -13.78 -15.42 -6.56
CA TYR A 112 -12.48 -14.79 -6.66
C TYR A 112 -12.10 -13.92 -5.46
N LYS A 113 -13.08 -13.38 -4.74
CA LYS A 113 -12.82 -12.62 -3.52
C LYS A 113 -12.04 -13.45 -2.51
N HIS A 114 -12.42 -14.72 -2.33
CA HIS A 114 -11.67 -15.63 -1.46
C HIS A 114 -10.23 -15.85 -1.93
N THR A 115 -10.02 -15.98 -3.24
CA THR A 115 -8.69 -16.13 -3.82
C THR A 115 -7.83 -14.90 -3.53
N ILE A 116 -8.34 -13.70 -3.80
CA ILE A 116 -7.64 -12.43 -3.55
C ILE A 116 -7.28 -12.30 -2.07
N LEU A 117 -8.26 -12.54 -1.17
CA LEU A 117 -8.03 -12.42 0.27
C LEU A 117 -6.99 -13.42 0.79
N LYS A 118 -7.09 -14.68 0.38
CA LYS A 118 -6.13 -15.71 0.78
C LYS A 118 -4.73 -15.43 0.25
N SER A 119 -4.60 -15.04 -1.02
CA SER A 119 -3.31 -14.74 -1.64
C SER A 119 -2.64 -13.54 -0.98
N TYR A 120 -3.40 -12.49 -0.72
CA TYR A 120 -2.89 -11.30 -0.07
C TYR A 120 -2.45 -11.57 1.38
N LEU A 121 -3.31 -12.27 2.14
CA LEU A 121 -2.99 -12.64 3.53
C LEU A 121 -1.76 -13.54 3.60
N PHE A 122 -1.68 -14.55 2.73
CA PHE A 122 -0.50 -15.42 2.62
C PHE A 122 0.77 -14.61 2.32
N SER A 123 0.71 -13.71 1.33
CA SER A 123 1.86 -12.86 0.99
C SER A 123 2.27 -11.93 2.13
N ALA A 124 1.29 -11.34 2.84
CA ALA A 124 1.56 -10.51 4.00
C ALA A 124 2.23 -11.31 5.15
N VAL A 125 1.80 -12.55 5.38
CA VAL A 125 2.41 -13.45 6.36
C VAL A 125 3.85 -13.80 5.97
N CYS A 126 4.11 -14.11 4.68
CA CYS A 126 5.46 -14.36 4.20
C CYS A 126 6.37 -13.15 4.42
N VAL A 127 5.91 -11.94 4.12
CA VAL A 127 6.65 -10.70 4.36
C VAL A 127 6.90 -10.49 5.85
N ALA A 128 5.91 -10.74 6.70
CA ALA A 128 6.05 -10.64 8.15
C ALA A 128 7.09 -11.60 8.70
N LEU A 129 7.01 -12.88 8.31
CA LEU A 129 7.99 -13.89 8.68
C LEU A 129 9.41 -13.49 8.25
N PHE A 130 9.55 -13.00 7.02
CA PHE A 130 10.84 -12.53 6.50
C PHE A 130 11.41 -11.39 7.35
N ILE A 131 10.62 -10.36 7.66
CA ILE A 131 11.06 -9.23 8.50
C ILE A 131 11.44 -9.70 9.89
N CYS A 132 10.60 -10.52 10.54
CA CYS A 132 10.86 -11.03 11.88
C CYS A 132 12.13 -11.89 11.91
N THR A 133 12.33 -12.77 10.93
CA THR A 133 13.51 -13.63 10.85
C THR A 133 14.78 -12.81 10.70
N ILE A 134 14.82 -11.85 9.78
CA ILE A 134 15.98 -10.95 9.59
C ILE A 134 16.23 -10.15 10.87
N TRP A 135 15.17 -9.63 11.51
CA TRP A 135 15.31 -8.86 12.74
C TRP A 135 15.91 -9.70 13.88
N ILE A 136 15.43 -10.93 14.07
CA ILE A 136 15.96 -11.88 15.05
C ILE A 136 17.43 -12.18 14.78
N ILE A 137 17.78 -12.55 13.55
CA ILE A 137 19.17 -12.84 13.16
C ILE A 137 20.07 -11.65 13.46
N CYS A 138 19.67 -10.43 13.06
CA CYS A 138 20.45 -9.22 13.27
C CYS A 138 20.55 -8.80 14.74
N THR A 139 19.60 -9.20 15.58
CA THR A 139 19.61 -8.89 17.02
C THR A 139 20.58 -9.80 17.77
N PHE A 140 20.60 -11.09 17.42
CA PHE A 140 21.40 -12.08 18.15
C PHE A 140 22.80 -12.31 17.56
N SER A 141 23.06 -11.90 16.31
CA SER A 141 24.36 -12.07 15.67
C SER A 141 24.84 -10.78 15.00
N ARG A 142 25.87 -10.17 15.59
CA ARG A 142 26.51 -8.98 15.04
C ARG A 142 27.16 -9.27 13.69
N ALA A 143 27.85 -10.41 13.56
CA ALA A 143 28.49 -10.81 12.31
C ALA A 143 27.48 -11.02 11.18
N ALA A 144 26.36 -11.69 11.47
CA ALA A 144 25.29 -11.86 10.51
C ALA A 144 24.64 -10.52 10.11
N LYS A 145 24.45 -9.59 11.07
CA LYS A 145 23.98 -8.23 10.78
C LYS A 145 24.90 -7.49 9.82
N GLU A 146 26.22 -7.49 10.09
CA GLU A 146 27.21 -6.80 9.24
C GLU A 146 27.24 -7.41 7.83
N LEU A 147 27.19 -8.73 7.71
CA LEU A 147 27.11 -9.44 6.44
C LEU A 147 25.85 -9.12 5.65
N LEU A 148 24.67 -9.14 6.30
CA LEU A 148 23.40 -8.82 5.65
C LEU A 148 23.34 -7.36 5.22
N VAL A 149 23.85 -6.42 6.03
CA VAL A 149 23.93 -4.99 5.67
C VAL A 149 24.83 -4.81 4.44
N ALA A 150 25.99 -5.46 4.41
CA ALA A 150 26.92 -5.40 3.27
C ALA A 150 26.27 -5.98 2.00
N TYR A 151 25.65 -7.15 2.10
CA TYR A 151 24.98 -7.83 0.99
C TYR A 151 23.86 -6.98 0.38
N PHE A 152 22.92 -6.47 1.19
CA PHE A 152 21.83 -5.65 0.69
C PHE A 152 22.26 -4.25 0.23
N SER A 153 23.37 -3.73 0.76
CA SER A 153 23.96 -2.48 0.27
C SER A 153 24.60 -2.67 -1.09
N ALA A 154 25.30 -3.78 -1.32
CA ALA A 154 25.86 -4.14 -2.62
C ALA A 154 24.74 -4.31 -3.67
N MET A 155 23.71 -5.07 -3.36
CA MET A 155 22.55 -5.22 -4.25
C MET A 155 21.87 -3.90 -4.62
N LYS A 156 21.80 -2.94 -3.69
CA LYS A 156 21.25 -1.62 -3.97
C LYS A 156 22.10 -0.85 -4.97
N ASN A 157 23.43 -0.97 -4.89
CA ASN A 157 24.35 -0.29 -5.80
C ASN A 157 24.27 -0.87 -7.22
N ASP A 158 24.05 -2.17 -7.36
CA ASP A 158 23.88 -2.84 -8.66
C ASP A 158 22.50 -2.61 -9.29
N LYS A 159 21.65 -1.75 -8.69
CA LYS A 159 20.27 -1.53 -9.13
C LYS A 159 19.41 -2.81 -9.21
N THR A 160 19.94 -3.94 -8.77
CA THR A 160 19.19 -5.18 -8.59
C THR A 160 18.48 -5.10 -7.24
N ALA A 161 17.18 -5.13 -7.24
CA ALA A 161 16.52 -4.40 -6.21
C ALA A 161 15.76 -5.27 -5.23
N PHE A 162 16.39 -5.70 -4.21
CA PHE A 162 15.73 -5.94 -2.94
C PHE A 162 15.71 -4.62 -2.14
N VAL A 163 14.55 -4.01 -1.98
CA VAL A 163 14.41 -2.81 -1.12
C VAL A 163 14.33 -3.25 0.33
N LEU A 164 15.41 -3.81 0.83
CA LEU A 164 15.61 -4.11 2.24
C LEU A 164 16.63 -3.13 2.82
N LYS A 165 16.26 -2.46 3.90
CA LYS A 165 17.13 -1.55 4.64
C LYS A 165 17.18 -1.99 6.10
N ILE A 166 18.35 -2.43 6.53
CA ILE A 166 18.64 -2.73 7.92
C ILE A 166 19.38 -1.53 8.51
N SER A 167 18.81 -0.90 9.52
CA SER A 167 19.40 0.29 10.14
C SER A 167 18.99 0.45 11.59
N MET A 168 19.91 0.98 12.39
CA MET A 168 19.55 1.47 13.72
C MET A 168 18.81 2.80 13.54
N LYS A 169 17.62 2.89 14.11
CA LYS A 169 16.80 4.09 14.08
C LYS A 169 16.58 4.60 15.49
N LYS A 170 16.70 5.91 15.64
CA LYS A 170 16.37 6.57 16.91
C LYS A 170 14.86 6.78 16.97
N ILE A 171 14.19 6.05 17.86
CA ILE A 171 12.78 6.23 18.16
C ILE A 171 12.71 6.82 19.55
N LEU A 172 12.29 8.08 19.68
CA LEU A 172 12.42 8.87 20.92
C LEU A 172 13.89 8.93 21.36
N LYS A 173 14.20 8.38 22.53
CA LYS A 173 15.56 8.33 23.09
C LYS A 173 16.28 6.98 22.81
N TRP A 174 15.58 5.98 22.28
CA TRP A 174 16.10 4.62 22.13
C TRP A 174 16.55 4.34 20.71
N TRP A 175 17.68 3.64 20.59
CA TRP A 175 18.14 3.09 19.31
C TRP A 175 17.49 1.73 19.09
N VAL A 176 16.65 1.63 18.09
CA VAL A 176 15.92 0.41 17.74
C VAL A 176 16.41 -0.10 16.40
N LEU A 177 16.67 -1.40 16.32
CA LEU A 177 16.94 -2.06 15.05
C LEU A 177 15.68 -2.07 14.21
N GLY A 178 15.73 -1.48 13.03
CA GLY A 178 14.66 -1.52 12.05
C GLY A 178 15.06 -2.33 10.82
N VAL A 179 14.17 -3.23 10.40
CA VAL A 179 14.29 -4.01 9.17
C VAL A 179 13.19 -3.56 8.23
N TYR A 180 13.46 -2.53 7.47
CA TYR A 180 12.50 -1.99 6.51
C TYR A 180 12.54 -2.77 5.21
N TYR A 181 11.40 -3.34 4.84
CA TYR A 181 11.16 -3.97 3.55
C TYR A 181 10.06 -3.22 2.83
N GLY A 182 10.25 -2.92 1.54
CA GLY A 182 9.37 -2.00 0.80
C GLY A 182 7.88 -2.40 0.77
N THR A 183 7.54 -3.71 0.84
CA THR A 183 6.13 -4.16 0.95
C THR A 183 5.59 -4.22 2.38
N ALA A 184 6.37 -3.84 3.40
CA ALA A 184 5.87 -3.84 4.78
C ALA A 184 4.49 -3.17 4.96
N PRO A 185 4.18 -2.05 4.30
CA PRO A 185 2.85 -1.44 4.38
C PRO A 185 1.69 -2.32 3.89
N CYS A 186 1.94 -3.33 3.07
CA CYS A 186 0.92 -4.31 2.68
C CYS A 186 0.41 -5.15 3.87
N MET A 187 1.16 -5.22 4.97
CA MET A 187 0.71 -5.90 6.18
C MET A 187 -0.42 -5.17 6.89
N ILE A 188 -0.57 -3.85 6.70
CA ILE A 188 -1.61 -3.04 7.37
C ILE A 188 -3.03 -3.47 6.98
N PRO A 189 -3.39 -3.56 5.69
CA PRO A 189 -4.69 -4.10 5.30
C PRO A 189 -4.91 -5.54 5.76
N ALA A 190 -3.87 -6.39 5.75
CA ALA A 190 -3.95 -7.77 6.21
C ALA A 190 -4.23 -7.84 7.72
N LEU A 191 -3.54 -7.03 8.53
CA LEU A 191 -3.81 -6.90 9.96
C LEU A 191 -5.25 -6.45 10.20
N GLY A 192 -5.68 -5.37 9.53
CA GLY A 192 -7.06 -4.88 9.63
C GLY A 192 -8.10 -5.95 9.29
N TYR A 193 -7.86 -6.76 8.26
CA TYR A 193 -8.74 -7.88 7.91
C TYR A 193 -8.82 -8.91 9.03
N CYS A 194 -7.70 -9.33 9.61
CA CYS A 194 -7.66 -10.29 10.71
C CYS A 194 -8.45 -9.78 11.93
N LEU A 195 -8.22 -8.52 12.31
CA LEU A 195 -8.90 -7.87 13.44
C LEU A 195 -10.42 -7.77 13.20
N ILE A 196 -10.85 -7.34 12.00
CA ILE A 196 -12.27 -7.26 11.64
C ILE A 196 -12.92 -8.64 11.65
N TYR A 197 -12.22 -9.65 11.12
CA TYR A 197 -12.71 -11.03 11.15
C TYR A 197 -12.90 -11.53 12.59
N GLY A 198 -11.94 -11.25 13.48
CA GLY A 198 -12.01 -11.57 14.91
C GLY A 198 -13.21 -10.90 15.60
N ILE A 199 -13.42 -9.59 15.33
CA ILE A 199 -14.57 -8.85 15.85
C ILE A 199 -15.88 -9.48 15.38
N LYS A 200 -16.01 -9.79 14.09
CA LYS A 200 -17.28 -10.25 13.51
C LYS A 200 -17.64 -11.66 13.94
N ASN A 201 -16.69 -12.58 13.84
CA ASN A 201 -16.94 -14.00 14.06
C ASN A 201 -16.75 -14.46 15.51
N GLN A 202 -16.33 -13.57 16.41
CA GLN A 202 -16.01 -13.87 17.82
C GLN A 202 -15.03 -15.05 17.98
N LYS A 203 -14.22 -15.30 16.96
CA LYS A 203 -13.24 -16.39 16.91
C LYS A 203 -11.87 -15.81 16.62
N ASN A 204 -10.93 -16.04 17.50
CA ASN A 204 -9.53 -15.62 17.31
C ASN A 204 -8.77 -16.58 16.38
N LYS A 205 -9.40 -16.98 15.26
CA LYS A 205 -8.78 -17.88 14.28
C LYS A 205 -7.45 -17.35 13.75
N PHE A 206 -7.32 -16.04 13.68
CA PHE A 206 -6.13 -15.38 13.14
C PHE A 206 -5.23 -14.74 14.22
N LEU A 207 -5.42 -15.06 15.50
CA LEU A 207 -4.66 -14.42 16.59
C LEU A 207 -3.15 -14.49 16.39
N LEU A 208 -2.61 -15.65 16.00
CA LEU A 208 -1.17 -15.80 15.72
C LEU A 208 -0.72 -14.96 14.53
N VAL A 209 -1.56 -14.84 13.52
CA VAL A 209 -1.29 -14.00 12.34
C VAL A 209 -1.31 -12.51 12.73
N GLU A 210 -2.27 -12.08 13.54
CA GLU A 210 -2.35 -10.72 14.09
C GLU A 210 -1.07 -10.36 14.84
N ILE A 211 -0.65 -11.19 15.80
CA ILE A 211 0.57 -11.00 16.58
C ILE A 211 1.79 -10.90 15.66
N LEU A 212 1.89 -11.80 14.67
CA LEU A 212 3.01 -11.82 13.72
C LEU A 212 3.05 -10.54 12.87
N LEU A 213 1.90 -10.11 12.33
CA LEU A 213 1.80 -8.90 11.51
C LEU A 213 2.11 -7.65 12.31
N THR A 214 1.57 -7.53 13.53
CA THR A 214 1.87 -6.42 14.45
C THR A 214 3.36 -6.39 14.81
N ALA A 215 3.94 -7.53 15.19
CA ALA A 215 5.36 -7.63 15.49
C ALA A 215 6.23 -7.20 14.29
N ALA A 216 5.93 -7.69 13.08
CA ALA A 216 6.66 -7.34 11.88
C ALA A 216 6.54 -5.84 11.52
N LEU A 217 5.36 -5.23 11.69
CA LEU A 217 5.16 -3.79 11.50
C LEU A 217 6.01 -2.97 12.49
N ILE A 218 6.09 -3.39 13.74
CA ILE A 218 6.95 -2.76 14.75
C ILE A 218 8.43 -2.95 14.39
N MET A 219 8.85 -4.16 14.05
CA MET A 219 10.22 -4.51 13.67
C MET A 219 10.65 -3.84 12.35
N SER A 220 9.70 -3.42 11.50
CA SER A 220 10.02 -2.63 10.29
C SER A 220 10.70 -1.30 10.62
N GLY A 221 10.59 -0.82 11.86
CA GLY A 221 11.25 0.38 12.37
C GLY A 221 10.79 1.68 11.68
N THR A 222 9.68 1.67 10.93
CA THR A 222 9.10 2.90 10.39
C THR A 222 8.04 3.44 11.33
N ARG A 223 8.16 4.72 11.69
CA ARG A 223 7.25 5.37 12.65
C ARG A 223 5.79 5.23 12.24
N ALA A 224 5.49 5.42 10.96
CA ALA A 224 4.14 5.31 10.42
C ALA A 224 3.57 3.89 10.58
N ASN A 225 4.35 2.84 10.29
CA ASN A 225 3.91 1.45 10.45
C ASN A 225 3.67 1.11 11.93
N ILE A 226 4.57 1.53 12.81
CA ILE A 226 4.46 1.29 14.26
C ILE A 226 3.20 1.97 14.80
N MET A 227 3.01 3.26 14.50
CA MET A 227 1.83 4.01 14.94
C MET A 227 0.54 3.38 14.43
N THR A 228 0.53 2.98 13.16
CA THR A 228 -0.66 2.36 12.55
C THR A 228 -0.97 1.01 13.16
N ALA A 229 0.02 0.17 13.43
CA ALA A 229 -0.19 -1.12 14.09
C ALA A 229 -0.80 -0.93 15.49
N ILE A 230 -0.18 -0.07 16.32
CA ILE A 230 -0.67 0.24 17.67
C ILE A 230 -2.10 0.82 17.63
N LEU A 231 -2.37 1.72 16.67
CA LEU A 231 -3.68 2.32 16.50
C LEU A 231 -4.75 1.27 16.19
N LEU A 232 -4.49 0.39 15.22
CA LEU A 232 -5.43 -0.66 14.82
C LEU A 232 -5.70 -1.64 15.96
N ASP A 233 -4.66 -2.09 16.68
CA ASP A 233 -4.79 -2.99 17.81
C ASP A 233 -5.57 -2.33 18.96
N ALA A 234 -5.31 -1.05 19.25
CA ALA A 234 -6.04 -0.30 20.27
C ALA A 234 -7.52 -0.13 19.91
N PHE A 235 -7.84 0.17 18.65
CA PHE A 235 -9.23 0.23 18.19
C PHE A 235 -9.92 -1.12 18.26
N TYR A 236 -9.23 -2.21 17.91
CA TYR A 236 -9.74 -3.57 18.06
C TYR A 236 -10.09 -3.87 19.53
N PHE A 237 -9.17 -3.58 20.44
CA PHE A 237 -9.36 -3.81 21.86
C PHE A 237 -10.48 -2.93 22.43
N GLY A 238 -10.54 -1.67 22.05
CA GLY A 238 -11.65 -0.76 22.41
C GLY A 238 -13.00 -1.28 21.95
N PHE A 239 -13.07 -1.78 20.70
CA PHE A 239 -14.27 -2.38 20.17
C PHE A 239 -14.70 -3.64 20.91
N TRP A 240 -13.72 -4.48 21.28
CA TRP A 240 -13.95 -5.67 22.10
C TRP A 240 -14.49 -5.30 23.49
N LEU A 241 -13.96 -4.27 24.15
CA LEU A 241 -14.45 -3.76 25.45
C LEU A 241 -15.90 -3.24 25.35
N ILE A 242 -16.23 -2.49 24.31
CA ILE A 242 -17.60 -1.99 24.05
C ILE A 242 -18.56 -3.16 23.91
N ARG A 243 -18.19 -4.21 23.18
CA ARG A 243 -19.01 -5.43 23.07
C ARG A 243 -19.20 -6.16 24.39
N LYS A 244 -18.20 -6.13 25.26
CA LYS A 244 -18.27 -6.66 26.63
C LYS A 244 -19.06 -5.75 27.58
N LYS A 245 -19.62 -4.64 27.07
CA LYS A 245 -20.31 -3.58 27.84
C LYS A 245 -19.41 -2.91 28.89
N GLN A 246 -18.11 -2.98 28.72
CA GLN A 246 -17.11 -2.34 29.59
C GLN A 246 -16.79 -0.93 29.09
N TYR A 247 -17.80 -0.08 29.03
CA TYR A 247 -17.71 1.26 28.43
C TYR A 247 -16.68 2.16 29.12
N THR A 248 -16.57 2.09 30.45
CA THR A 248 -15.59 2.89 31.21
C THR A 248 -14.17 2.56 30.79
N LEU A 249 -13.84 1.26 30.65
CA LEU A 249 -12.51 0.82 30.20
C LEU A 249 -12.27 1.20 28.73
N ALA A 250 -13.29 1.12 27.89
CA ALA A 250 -13.19 1.54 26.49
C ALA A 250 -12.90 3.05 26.36
N ILE A 251 -13.59 3.89 27.13
CA ILE A 251 -13.34 5.34 27.19
C ILE A 251 -11.93 5.62 27.70
N PHE A 252 -11.50 4.95 28.77
CA PHE A 252 -10.15 5.11 29.32
C PHE A 252 -9.08 4.73 28.31
N LEU A 253 -9.27 3.64 27.56
CA LEU A 253 -8.36 3.24 26.49
C LEU A 253 -8.30 4.29 25.38
N ILE A 254 -9.45 4.83 24.96
CA ILE A 254 -9.50 5.89 23.93
C ILE A 254 -8.73 7.13 24.39
N ILE A 255 -8.89 7.54 25.66
CA ILE A 255 -8.16 8.67 26.25
C ILE A 255 -6.66 8.40 26.25
N ILE A 256 -6.23 7.20 26.66
CA ILE A 256 -4.80 6.80 26.64
C ILE A 256 -4.24 6.85 25.23
N VAL A 257 -4.94 6.24 24.26
CA VAL A 257 -4.47 6.20 22.87
C VAL A 257 -4.42 7.60 22.27
N ALA A 258 -5.43 8.44 22.52
CA ALA A 258 -5.43 9.83 22.08
C ALA A 258 -4.30 10.62 22.76
N GLY A 259 -4.11 10.47 24.07
CA GLY A 259 -3.03 11.13 24.80
C GLY A 259 -1.64 10.71 24.30
N LEU A 260 -1.42 9.41 24.09
CA LEU A 260 -0.19 8.91 23.49
C LEU A 260 0.00 9.44 22.05
N GLY A 261 -1.07 9.52 21.28
CA GLY A 261 -1.03 10.10 19.92
C GLY A 261 -0.60 11.56 19.96
N VAL A 262 -1.14 12.38 20.86
CA VAL A 262 -0.76 13.79 21.04
C VAL A 262 0.69 13.90 21.51
N ILE A 263 1.11 13.11 22.51
CA ILE A 263 2.49 13.10 23.00
C ILE A 263 3.46 12.71 21.87
N LEU A 264 3.15 11.68 21.11
CA LEU A 264 3.99 11.25 19.98
C LEU A 264 4.03 12.32 18.89
N ALA A 265 2.89 12.94 18.56
CA ALA A 265 2.85 14.04 17.59
C ALA A 265 3.70 15.23 18.07
N PHE A 266 3.58 15.62 19.33
CA PHE A 266 4.40 16.67 19.94
C PHE A 266 5.89 16.33 19.90
N LEU A 267 6.27 15.12 20.31
CA LEU A 267 7.67 14.67 20.28
C LEU A 267 8.21 14.63 18.84
N PHE A 268 7.38 14.26 17.85
CA PHE A 268 7.78 14.28 16.44
C PHE A 268 7.96 15.70 15.89
N LEU A 269 7.16 16.64 16.36
CA LEU A 269 7.27 18.05 15.95
C LEU A 269 8.45 18.78 16.63
N THR A 270 8.81 18.39 17.86
CA THR A 270 9.87 19.05 18.62
C THR A 270 11.25 18.42 18.47
N THR A 271 11.33 17.13 18.08
CA THR A 271 12.63 16.52 17.75
C THR A 271 13.08 17.00 16.38
N VAL A 272 14.15 17.76 16.33
CA VAL A 272 14.87 18.10 15.09
C VAL A 272 15.43 16.79 14.51
N ASP A 273 14.68 16.15 13.63
CA ASP A 273 15.08 14.92 12.97
C ASP A 273 15.50 15.25 11.54
N ALA A 274 16.65 14.74 11.13
CA ALA A 274 17.15 14.89 9.75
C ALA A 274 16.12 14.47 8.70
N SER A 275 15.28 13.48 9.00
CA SER A 275 14.21 13.03 8.10
C SER A 275 13.07 14.04 7.95
N LEU A 276 12.74 14.79 9.00
CA LEU A 276 11.74 15.87 8.97
C LEU A 276 12.26 17.05 8.15
N ASN A 277 13.52 17.44 8.33
CA ASN A 277 14.16 18.48 7.55
C ASN A 277 14.15 18.12 6.05
N VAL A 278 14.47 16.88 5.70
CA VAL A 278 14.40 16.40 4.32
C VAL A 278 12.98 16.50 3.75
N LYS A 279 11.95 16.14 4.53
CA LYS A 279 10.54 16.25 4.08
C LYS A 279 10.10 17.70 3.91
N THR A 280 10.54 18.59 4.78
CA THR A 280 10.29 20.04 4.64
C THR A 280 10.95 20.59 3.38
N LEU A 281 12.19 20.20 3.11
CA LEU A 281 12.88 20.57 1.88
C LEU A 281 12.22 20.01 0.62
N HIS A 282 11.69 18.78 0.68
CA HIS A 282 10.87 18.24 -0.40
C HIS A 282 9.60 19.07 -0.64
N LYS A 283 8.91 19.46 0.45
CA LYS A 283 7.73 20.31 0.34
C LYS A 283 8.05 21.64 -0.38
N ILE A 284 9.13 22.32 0.00
CA ILE A 284 9.60 23.54 -0.65
C ILE A 284 9.86 23.31 -2.15
N SER A 285 10.45 22.15 -2.50
CA SER A 285 10.70 21.80 -3.91
C SER A 285 9.39 21.65 -4.69
N TYR A 286 8.37 20.99 -4.11
CA TYR A 286 7.05 20.90 -4.74
C TYR A 286 6.36 22.25 -4.88
N GLU A 287 6.42 23.09 -3.86
CA GLU A 287 5.85 24.44 -3.90
C GLU A 287 6.47 25.26 -5.03
N ARG A 288 7.80 25.19 -5.20
CA ARG A 288 8.51 25.84 -6.32
C ARG A 288 8.03 25.32 -7.67
N GLU A 289 7.92 24.00 -7.80
CA GLU A 289 7.46 23.36 -9.03
C GLU A 289 6.02 23.78 -9.37
N PHE A 290 5.12 23.76 -8.41
CA PHE A 290 3.70 24.13 -8.61
C PHE A 290 3.51 25.62 -8.97
N VAL A 291 4.33 26.49 -8.43
CA VAL A 291 4.30 27.92 -8.75
C VAL A 291 4.92 28.22 -10.12
N SER A 292 5.83 27.36 -10.60
CA SER A 292 6.50 27.56 -11.90
C SER A 292 5.54 27.44 -13.09
N ASP A 293 4.49 26.60 -12.98
CA ASP A 293 3.48 26.42 -14.02
C ASP A 293 2.11 26.06 -13.40
N TYR A 294 1.28 27.05 -13.20
CA TYR A 294 -0.07 26.86 -12.63
C TYR A 294 -0.99 26.04 -13.54
N GLY A 295 -0.80 26.06 -14.84
CA GLY A 295 -1.58 25.28 -15.79
C GLY A 295 -1.31 23.76 -15.59
N ARG A 296 -0.04 23.39 -15.50
CA ARG A 296 0.35 22.02 -15.16
C ARG A 296 -0.14 21.63 -13.78
N PHE A 297 0.08 22.47 -12.78
CA PHE A 297 -0.38 22.20 -11.41
C PHE A 297 -1.88 21.89 -11.35
N LEU A 298 -2.72 22.67 -12.04
CA LEU A 298 -4.17 22.52 -11.96
C LEU A 298 -4.70 21.34 -12.78
N PHE A 299 -4.24 21.18 -14.04
CA PHE A 299 -4.94 20.34 -15.00
C PHE A 299 -4.26 19.00 -15.29
N TYR A 300 -2.99 18.97 -15.68
CA TYR A 300 -2.38 17.76 -16.24
C TYR A 300 -1.04 17.34 -15.64
N GLY A 301 -0.51 18.12 -14.69
CA GLY A 301 0.76 17.81 -14.03
C GLY A 301 1.97 17.82 -14.96
N TRP A 302 3.04 17.16 -14.51
CA TRP A 302 4.32 17.03 -15.24
C TRP A 302 4.53 15.63 -15.83
N GLY A 303 3.60 14.72 -15.60
CA GLY A 303 3.67 13.32 -16.03
C GLY A 303 4.37 12.37 -15.05
N ALA A 304 4.03 11.09 -15.12
CA ALA A 304 4.45 10.08 -14.15
C ALA A 304 5.96 9.75 -14.20
N GLY A 305 6.65 10.05 -15.31
CA GLY A 305 8.09 9.81 -15.48
C GLY A 305 8.96 11.05 -15.32
N SER A 306 8.34 12.22 -15.16
CA SER A 306 9.09 13.48 -15.07
C SER A 306 9.94 13.58 -13.81
N THR A 307 11.05 14.29 -13.90
CA THR A 307 11.96 14.55 -12.80
C THR A 307 11.91 16.04 -12.41
N PHE A 308 12.24 16.35 -11.17
CA PHE A 308 12.39 17.71 -10.66
C PHE A 308 13.52 17.78 -9.66
N TYR A 309 14.06 18.98 -9.47
CA TYR A 309 15.12 19.17 -8.48
C TYR A 309 14.57 19.15 -7.07
N SER A 310 15.05 18.20 -6.27
CA SER A 310 14.66 18.06 -4.88
C SER A 310 15.72 18.62 -3.94
N GLU A 311 15.39 19.67 -3.21
CA GLU A 311 16.26 20.26 -2.17
C GLU A 311 16.58 19.24 -1.06
N GLY A 312 15.65 18.32 -0.78
CA GLY A 312 15.86 17.28 0.23
C GLY A 312 16.89 16.24 -0.17
N PHE A 313 17.00 15.90 -1.46
CA PHE A 313 18.00 14.97 -1.98
C PHE A 313 19.20 15.69 -2.62
N LYS A 314 19.12 17.00 -2.83
CA LYS A 314 20.10 17.81 -3.58
C LYS A 314 20.39 17.22 -4.97
N ALA A 315 19.36 16.68 -5.61
CA ALA A 315 19.46 16.00 -6.90
C ALA A 315 18.12 16.03 -7.65
N TYR A 316 18.19 15.81 -8.97
CA TYR A 316 16.99 15.53 -9.76
C TYR A 316 16.43 14.15 -9.40
N THR A 317 15.13 14.08 -9.14
CA THR A 317 14.42 12.85 -8.77
C THR A 317 13.03 12.83 -9.37
N GLY A 318 12.55 11.66 -9.75
CA GLY A 318 11.17 11.43 -10.18
C GLY A 318 10.24 11.00 -9.04
N LEU A 319 10.75 10.85 -7.82
CA LEU A 319 9.97 10.32 -6.71
C LEU A 319 10.52 10.78 -5.37
N THR A 320 9.63 11.25 -4.48
CA THR A 320 9.96 11.53 -3.08
C THR A 320 9.07 10.75 -2.12
N GLU A 321 9.29 10.91 -0.82
CA GLU A 321 8.49 10.27 0.22
C GLU A 321 7.07 10.87 0.38
N LEU A 322 6.78 12.03 -0.23
CA LEU A 322 5.50 12.73 -0.11
C LEU A 322 4.55 12.32 -1.24
N SER A 323 4.00 11.11 -1.18
CA SER A 323 3.19 10.53 -2.26
C SER A 323 1.98 11.37 -2.69
N HIS A 324 1.35 12.11 -1.76
CA HIS A 324 0.21 12.97 -2.09
C HIS A 324 0.63 14.17 -2.95
N LEU A 325 1.73 14.84 -2.62
CA LEU A 325 2.26 15.94 -3.44
C LEU A 325 2.83 15.41 -4.77
N GLU A 326 3.47 14.25 -4.73
CA GLU A 326 3.94 13.58 -5.94
C GLU A 326 2.80 13.21 -6.89
N THR A 327 1.64 12.80 -6.35
CA THR A 327 0.47 12.51 -7.17
C THR A 327 -0.05 13.78 -7.85
N VAL A 328 -0.13 14.90 -7.11
CA VAL A 328 -0.51 16.21 -7.69
C VAL A 328 0.51 16.64 -8.75
N ARG A 329 1.80 16.50 -8.48
CA ARG A 329 2.84 16.84 -9.46
C ARG A 329 2.71 16.02 -10.74
N ARG A 330 2.44 14.71 -10.62
CA ARG A 330 2.34 13.84 -11.80
C ARG A 330 1.10 14.09 -12.64
N TYR A 331 -0.05 14.26 -11.99
CA TYR A 331 -1.36 14.21 -12.66
C TYR A 331 -2.13 15.54 -12.65
N GLY A 332 -1.62 16.56 -11.95
CA GLY A 332 -2.34 17.80 -11.69
C GLY A 332 -3.38 17.65 -10.57
N LEU A 333 -3.81 18.77 -10.03
CA LEU A 333 -4.71 18.82 -8.87
C LEU A 333 -6.09 18.22 -9.19
N ILE A 334 -6.68 18.60 -10.33
CA ILE A 334 -8.04 18.15 -10.72
C ILE A 334 -8.06 16.64 -10.92
N HIS A 335 -7.12 16.08 -11.67
CA HIS A 335 -7.06 14.63 -11.89
C HIS A 335 -6.73 13.87 -10.59
N THR A 336 -5.88 14.44 -9.74
CA THR A 336 -5.61 13.88 -8.40
C THR A 336 -6.88 13.82 -7.57
N ILE A 337 -7.68 14.88 -7.52
CA ILE A 337 -8.97 14.89 -6.81
C ILE A 337 -9.91 13.82 -7.39
N MET A 338 -10.01 13.69 -8.71
CA MET A 338 -10.82 12.64 -9.33
C MET A 338 -10.35 11.25 -8.92
N ILE A 339 -9.04 10.97 -8.95
CA ILE A 339 -8.46 9.71 -8.52
C ILE A 339 -8.82 9.43 -7.05
N PHE A 340 -8.68 10.42 -6.16
CA PHE A 340 -9.02 10.26 -4.74
C PHE A 340 -10.52 10.03 -4.51
N ILE A 341 -11.39 10.68 -5.28
CA ILE A 341 -12.84 10.44 -5.22
C ILE A 341 -13.14 8.99 -5.58
N PHE A 342 -12.59 8.47 -6.67
CA PHE A 342 -12.87 7.10 -7.11
C PHE A 342 -12.23 6.04 -6.20
N ILE A 343 -11.00 6.25 -5.78
CA ILE A 343 -10.24 5.23 -5.05
C ILE A 343 -10.56 5.26 -3.55
N TRP A 344 -10.88 6.43 -2.97
CA TRP A 344 -11.03 6.61 -1.53
C TRP A 344 -12.44 6.99 -1.10
N LEU A 345 -13.00 8.04 -1.69
CA LEU A 345 -14.31 8.56 -1.25
C LEU A 345 -15.43 7.59 -1.58
N LYS A 346 -15.46 7.00 -2.78
CA LYS A 346 -16.48 6.02 -3.18
C LYS A 346 -16.53 4.80 -2.25
N PRO A 347 -15.40 4.14 -1.88
CA PRO A 347 -15.39 3.10 -0.85
C PRO A 347 -15.87 3.57 0.52
N ILE A 348 -15.48 4.77 0.97
CA ILE A 348 -15.91 5.32 2.27
C ILE A 348 -17.42 5.51 2.28
N LEU A 349 -17.99 6.12 1.25
CA LEU A 349 -19.44 6.30 1.14
C LEU A 349 -20.18 4.96 1.08
N ALA A 350 -19.63 3.98 0.37
CA ALA A 350 -20.19 2.63 0.33
C ALA A 350 -20.18 1.95 1.71
N ILE A 351 -19.12 2.13 2.49
CA ILE A 351 -19.05 1.62 3.86
C ILE A 351 -20.10 2.30 4.74
N ILE A 352 -20.20 3.61 4.70
CA ILE A 352 -21.14 4.39 5.52
C ILE A 352 -22.58 4.02 5.20
N SER A 353 -22.92 3.84 3.92
CA SER A 353 -24.28 3.51 3.48
C SER A 353 -24.69 2.06 3.72
N ASN A 354 -23.72 1.14 3.67
CA ASN A 354 -23.99 -0.30 3.66
C ASN A 354 -23.82 -0.94 5.05
N GLU A 355 -22.95 -0.44 5.88
CA GLU A 355 -22.67 -1.01 7.20
C GLU A 355 -23.37 -0.17 8.29
N LYS A 356 -24.37 -0.75 8.94
CA LYS A 356 -25.12 -0.08 10.01
C LYS A 356 -24.47 -0.21 11.38
N SER A 357 -23.56 -1.17 11.55
CA SER A 357 -22.89 -1.41 12.82
C SER A 357 -21.73 -0.44 13.06
N LEU A 358 -21.25 -0.40 14.30
CA LEU A 358 -20.04 0.36 14.65
C LEU A 358 -18.80 -0.12 13.89
N LEU A 359 -18.87 -1.29 13.25
CA LEU A 359 -17.78 -1.85 12.45
C LEU A 359 -17.38 -0.92 11.28
N LYS A 360 -18.33 -0.11 10.76
CA LYS A 360 -18.03 0.89 9.73
C LYS A 360 -16.91 1.84 10.13
N TYR A 361 -16.84 2.23 11.38
CA TYR A 361 -15.78 3.11 11.87
C TYR A 361 -14.42 2.43 11.84
N PHE A 362 -14.37 1.12 12.12
CA PHE A 362 -13.11 0.37 12.00
C PHE A 362 -12.61 0.30 10.55
N TYR A 363 -13.52 0.06 9.59
CA TYR A 363 -13.17 0.09 8.17
C TYR A 363 -12.62 1.45 7.74
N ILE A 364 -13.27 2.54 8.17
CA ILE A 364 -12.82 3.90 7.85
C ILE A 364 -11.44 4.16 8.46
N ILE A 365 -11.24 3.77 9.73
CA ILE A 365 -9.95 3.93 10.40
C ILE A 365 -8.86 3.13 9.70
N LEU A 366 -9.13 1.90 9.30
CA LEU A 366 -8.17 1.08 8.54
C LEU A 366 -7.78 1.76 7.23
N LEU A 367 -8.77 2.25 6.48
CA LEU A 367 -8.54 2.95 5.23
C LEU A 367 -7.71 4.21 5.43
N LEU A 368 -8.08 5.05 6.40
CA LEU A 368 -7.34 6.28 6.74
C LEU A 368 -5.93 5.98 7.23
N SER A 369 -5.74 4.94 8.03
CA SER A 369 -4.44 4.49 8.50
C SER A 369 -3.54 4.06 7.34
N TYR A 370 -4.09 3.34 6.38
CA TYR A 370 -3.36 2.95 5.18
C TYR A 370 -2.98 4.17 4.33
N ILE A 371 -3.91 5.11 4.11
CA ILE A 371 -3.65 6.37 3.39
C ILE A 371 -2.52 7.14 4.08
N PHE A 372 -2.57 7.28 5.39
CA PHE A 372 -1.55 7.98 6.17
C PHE A 372 -0.16 7.39 5.93
N VAL A 373 -0.01 6.07 6.00
CA VAL A 373 1.27 5.41 5.73
C VAL A 373 1.67 5.58 4.27
N ALA A 374 0.74 5.43 3.34
CA ALA A 374 0.99 5.59 1.91
C ALA A 374 1.39 7.04 1.54
N CYS A 375 0.86 8.05 2.23
CA CYS A 375 1.25 9.45 2.02
C CYS A 375 2.66 9.78 2.53
N THR A 376 3.21 8.98 3.43
CA THR A 376 4.57 9.16 3.96
C THR A 376 5.62 8.28 3.27
N ASN A 377 5.20 7.50 2.27
CA ASN A 377 6.06 6.59 1.50
C ASN A 377 5.61 6.58 0.02
N PRO A 378 6.50 6.41 -0.93
CA PRO A 378 6.21 6.61 -2.36
C PRO A 378 5.51 5.41 -3.01
N PHE A 379 4.41 4.92 -2.46
CA PHE A 379 3.72 3.74 -3.01
C PHE A 379 2.20 3.89 -3.15
N LEU A 380 1.64 5.08 -2.91
CA LEU A 380 0.18 5.30 -2.98
C LEU A 380 -0.42 4.88 -4.34
N LEU A 381 0.21 5.27 -5.44
CA LEU A 381 -0.18 4.92 -6.80
C LEU A 381 0.81 3.95 -7.47
N GLY A 382 1.59 3.22 -6.68
CA GLY A 382 2.44 2.15 -7.17
C GLY A 382 1.76 0.77 -7.11
N SER A 383 2.41 -0.25 -7.66
CA SER A 383 1.90 -1.62 -7.64
C SER A 383 1.51 -2.11 -6.23
N ILE A 384 2.28 -1.72 -5.21
CA ILE A 384 1.99 -2.04 -3.80
C ILE A 384 0.67 -1.39 -3.36
N GLY A 385 0.51 -0.10 -3.64
CA GLY A 385 -0.70 0.66 -3.31
C GLY A 385 -1.93 0.07 -3.98
N PHE A 386 -1.85 -0.27 -5.26
CA PHE A 386 -2.96 -0.88 -5.99
C PHE A 386 -3.33 -2.26 -5.46
N CYS A 387 -2.36 -3.11 -5.11
CA CYS A 387 -2.65 -4.40 -4.49
C CYS A 387 -3.35 -4.25 -3.12
N ALA A 388 -2.91 -3.30 -2.31
CA ALA A 388 -3.53 -3.01 -1.02
C ALA A 388 -4.95 -2.47 -1.17
N LEU A 389 -5.18 -1.56 -2.12
CA LEU A 389 -6.50 -1.02 -2.46
C LEU A 389 -7.45 -2.10 -2.96
N LEU A 390 -6.96 -2.97 -3.85
CA LEU A 390 -7.69 -4.12 -4.34
C LEU A 390 -8.14 -5.02 -3.20
N PHE A 391 -7.22 -5.36 -2.30
CA PHE A 391 -7.52 -6.18 -1.14
C PHE A 391 -8.59 -5.53 -0.25
N MET A 392 -8.42 -4.26 0.11
CA MET A 392 -9.39 -3.53 0.94
C MET A 392 -10.76 -3.43 0.26
N SER A 393 -10.81 -3.08 -1.03
CA SER A 393 -12.08 -3.01 -1.77
C SER A 393 -12.79 -4.37 -1.81
N THR A 394 -12.03 -5.46 -1.87
CA THR A 394 -12.58 -6.82 -1.91
C THR A 394 -13.28 -7.18 -0.61
N PHE A 395 -12.71 -6.83 0.55
CA PHE A 395 -13.34 -7.19 1.81
C PHE A 395 -14.32 -6.14 2.34
N PHE A 396 -14.34 -4.92 1.78
CA PHE A 396 -15.36 -3.91 2.09
C PHE A 396 -16.69 -4.16 1.37
N GLU A 397 -16.74 -5.03 0.38
CA GLU A 397 -17.99 -5.30 -0.34
C GLU A 397 -18.98 -6.15 0.47
N ARG A 398 -20.28 -5.86 0.27
CA ARG A 398 -21.38 -6.59 0.93
C ARG A 398 -21.26 -8.10 0.72
N GLY A 399 -21.41 -8.85 1.77
CA GLY A 399 -21.50 -10.32 1.77
C GLY A 399 -20.19 -11.06 2.05
N PHE A 400 -19.07 -10.35 2.21
CA PHE A 400 -17.79 -10.99 2.54
C PHE A 400 -17.54 -11.08 4.04
N LEU A 401 -18.25 -10.29 4.78
CA LEU A 401 -18.26 -10.21 6.23
C LEU A 401 -19.69 -10.50 6.70
#